data_d123ccf1462fd68d6f50e8927cc00052
#
_entry.id   d123ccf1462fd68d6f50e8927cc00052
#
_cell.length_a   1.000
_cell.length_b   1.000
_cell.length_c   1.000
_cell.angle_alpha   90.00
_cell.angle_beta   90.00
_cell.angle_gamma   90.00
#
_symmetry.space_group_name_H-M   'P 1'
#
loop_
_entity.id
_entity.type
_entity.pdbx_description
1 polymer ?
#
loop_
_entity_poly.entity_id
_entity_poly.type
_entity_poly.pdbx_seq_one_letter_code
_entity_poly.pdbx_strand_id
1 'polypeptide(L)'
;MLYGGQKYPLGFGNNVIGRKATTSQATVQIATDDRYMSRQHLAIQVIKASTDNVRVVVSNYHNKNASYVNGQLLNEGDQLVLTEGSIIKMGNTTVVYHQK
;
A
#
# COMPACT_ATOMS: atom_id res chain seq x y z
N MET A 1 6.71 4.20 2.95
CA MET A 1 6.26 3.02 3.71
C MET A 1 7.45 2.27 4.26
N LEU A 2 7.27 1.61 5.40
CA LEU A 2 8.32 0.82 6.04
C LEU A 2 7.92 -0.64 6.15
N TYR A 3 8.83 -1.52 5.77
CA TYR A 3 8.69 -2.94 5.97
C TYR A 3 10.06 -3.52 6.31
N GLY A 4 10.17 -4.21 7.45
CA GLY A 4 11.42 -4.86 7.86
C GLY A 4 12.61 -3.92 7.93
N GLY A 5 12.39 -2.66 8.32
CA GLY A 5 13.45 -1.67 8.40
C GLY A 5 13.81 -1.01 7.07
N GLN A 6 13.21 -1.46 5.97
CA GLN A 6 13.47 -0.89 4.65
C GLN A 6 12.37 0.11 4.28
N LYS A 7 12.79 1.23 3.69
CA LYS A 7 11.86 2.27 3.23
C LYS A 7 11.49 2.03 1.78
N TYR A 8 10.19 2.19 1.50
CA TYR A 8 9.65 2.09 0.15
C TYR A 8 8.95 3.40 -0.18
N PRO A 9 9.58 4.28 -0.97
CA PRO A 9 8.98 5.59 -1.27
C PRO A 9 7.78 5.48 -2.18
N LEU A 10 6.83 6.41 -2.00
CA LEU A 10 5.67 6.54 -2.87
C LEU A 10 5.86 7.77 -3.75
N GLY A 11 5.49 7.66 -5.03
CA GLY A 11 5.46 8.80 -5.94
C GLY A 11 4.10 9.46 -5.96
N PHE A 12 4.02 10.63 -6.58
CA PHE A 12 2.72 11.26 -6.83
C PHE A 12 1.93 10.45 -7.84
N GLY A 13 0.61 10.50 -7.73
CA GLY A 13 -0.28 9.71 -8.58
C GLY A 13 -0.49 8.31 -8.02
N ASN A 14 -0.73 7.37 -8.91
CA ASN A 14 -1.02 5.99 -8.51
C ASN A 14 0.26 5.20 -8.24
N ASN A 15 0.27 4.50 -7.11
CA ASN A 15 1.30 3.54 -6.77
C ASN A 15 0.61 2.19 -6.59
N VAL A 16 1.08 1.18 -7.29
CA VAL A 16 0.60 -0.19 -7.12
C VAL A 16 1.59 -0.92 -6.23
N ILE A 17 1.08 -1.42 -5.11
CA ILE A 17 1.90 -2.05 -4.07
C ILE A 17 1.71 -3.56 -4.17
N GLY A 18 2.80 -4.29 -4.20
CA GLY A 18 2.69 -5.72 -4.27
C GLY A 18 3.97 -6.45 -3.87
N ARG A 19 3.90 -7.77 -3.88
CA ARG A 19 5.02 -8.63 -3.56
C ARG A 19 6.05 -8.58 -4.69
N LYS A 20 7.31 -8.42 -4.31
CA LYS A 20 8.40 -8.40 -5.29
C LYS A 20 8.48 -9.74 -6.04
N ALA A 21 8.46 -9.67 -7.36
CA ALA A 21 8.61 -10.85 -8.22
C ALA A 21 9.06 -10.39 -9.60
N THR A 22 9.70 -11.29 -10.34
CA THR A 22 10.18 -10.97 -11.70
C THR A 22 9.02 -10.63 -12.64
N THR A 23 7.84 -11.19 -12.37
CA THR A 23 6.64 -10.95 -13.20
C THR A 23 5.73 -9.88 -12.63
N SER A 24 6.12 -9.21 -11.53
CA SER A 24 5.31 -8.18 -10.92
C SER A 24 5.35 -6.91 -11.74
N GLN A 25 4.18 -6.26 -11.89
CA GLN A 25 4.06 -4.95 -12.50
C GLN A 25 3.78 -3.86 -11.47
N ALA A 26 3.92 -4.19 -10.19
CA ALA A 26 3.76 -3.22 -9.12
C ALA A 26 4.87 -2.16 -9.21
N THR A 27 4.50 -0.91 -8.92
CA THR A 27 5.48 0.18 -8.89
C THR A 27 6.25 0.20 -7.58
N VAL A 28 5.66 -0.33 -6.51
CA VAL A 28 6.32 -0.49 -5.22
C VAL A 28 6.30 -1.98 -4.87
N GLN A 29 7.45 -2.62 -4.93
CA GLN A 29 7.55 -4.07 -4.72
C GLN A 29 8.19 -4.34 -3.38
N ILE A 30 7.40 -4.96 -2.49
CA ILE A 30 7.83 -5.28 -1.13
C ILE A 30 8.61 -6.60 -1.14
N ALA A 31 9.82 -6.57 -0.58
CA ALA A 31 10.68 -7.74 -0.53
C ALA A 31 10.21 -8.68 0.59
N THR A 32 9.23 -9.51 0.28
CA THR A 32 8.65 -10.48 1.22
C THR A 32 8.42 -11.80 0.50
N ASP A 33 8.48 -12.91 1.27
CA ASP A 33 8.16 -14.24 0.76
C ASP A 33 6.69 -14.59 0.91
N ASP A 34 5.88 -13.64 1.35
CA ASP A 34 4.48 -13.87 1.67
C ASP A 34 3.66 -14.15 0.41
N ARG A 35 3.26 -15.40 0.24
CA ARG A 35 2.48 -15.82 -0.92
C ARG A 35 1.02 -15.39 -0.83
N TYR A 36 0.56 -14.96 0.34
CA TYR A 36 -0.77 -14.41 0.51
C TYR A 36 -0.85 -12.95 0.07
N MET A 37 0.30 -12.30 -0.11
CA MET A 37 0.36 -10.97 -0.69
C MET A 37 0.50 -11.10 -2.21
N SER A 38 -0.45 -10.53 -2.94
CA SER A 38 -0.45 -10.56 -4.40
C SER A 38 0.65 -9.68 -4.97
N ARG A 39 1.11 -10.01 -6.17
CA ARG A 39 2.13 -9.22 -6.86
C ARG A 39 1.66 -7.80 -7.18
N GLN A 40 0.35 -7.61 -7.29
CA GLN A 40 -0.31 -6.31 -7.42
C GLN A 40 -1.47 -6.31 -6.44
N HIS A 41 -1.22 -5.93 -5.18
CA HIS A 41 -2.15 -6.19 -4.09
C HIS A 41 -3.10 -5.03 -3.81
N LEU A 42 -2.56 -3.82 -3.70
CA LEU A 42 -3.39 -2.64 -3.48
C LEU A 42 -2.80 -1.42 -4.18
N ALA A 43 -3.59 -0.36 -4.24
CA ALA A 43 -3.16 0.89 -4.85
C ALA A 43 -3.18 2.00 -3.80
N ILE A 44 -2.16 2.85 -3.85
CA ILE A 44 -2.09 4.05 -3.02
C ILE A 44 -1.97 5.23 -3.96
N GLN A 45 -2.94 6.13 -3.91
CA GLN A 45 -2.95 7.32 -4.71
C GLN A 45 -2.51 8.52 -3.87
N VAL A 46 -1.45 9.17 -4.32
CA VAL A 46 -0.91 10.35 -3.65
C VAL A 46 -1.34 11.57 -4.45
N ILE A 47 -2.21 12.39 -3.86
CA ILE A 47 -2.82 13.54 -4.52
C ILE A 47 -2.35 14.81 -3.81
N LYS A 48 -1.81 15.76 -4.57
CA LYS A 48 -1.47 17.06 -4.02
C LYS A 48 -2.74 17.89 -3.89
N ALA A 49 -3.20 18.07 -2.64
CA ALA A 49 -4.46 18.77 -2.38
C ALA A 49 -4.28 20.29 -2.34
N SER A 50 -3.10 20.75 -1.91
CA SER A 50 -2.75 22.17 -1.89
C SER A 50 -1.24 22.29 -1.83
N THR A 51 -0.72 23.52 -1.71
CA THR A 51 0.72 23.77 -1.70
C THR A 51 1.46 22.94 -0.65
N ASP A 52 0.87 22.79 0.54
CA ASP A 52 1.52 22.11 1.66
C ASP A 52 0.81 20.82 2.07
N ASN A 53 -0.28 20.45 1.41
CA ASN A 53 -1.08 19.31 1.81
C ASN A 53 -1.10 18.22 0.74
N VAL A 54 -0.93 17.00 1.20
CA VAL A 54 -1.01 15.81 0.34
C VAL A 54 -2.07 14.89 0.92
N ARG A 55 -2.95 14.41 0.05
CA ARG A 55 -3.93 13.38 0.42
C ARG A 55 -3.43 12.04 -0.10
N VAL A 56 -3.42 11.05 0.77
CA VAL A 56 -2.98 9.71 0.42
C VAL A 56 -4.15 8.76 0.63
N VAL A 57 -4.59 8.11 -0.44
CA VAL A 57 -5.79 7.29 -0.45
C VAL A 57 -5.41 5.87 -0.84
N VAL A 58 -5.84 4.90 -0.04
CA VAL A 58 -5.59 3.48 -0.30
C VAL A 58 -6.87 2.79 -0.77
N SER A 59 -6.72 1.89 -1.74
CA SER A 59 -7.81 1.06 -2.23
C SER A 59 -7.27 -0.30 -2.64
N ASN A 60 -8.16 -1.30 -2.71
CA ASN A 60 -7.78 -2.61 -3.21
C ASN A 60 -7.50 -2.54 -4.71
N TYR A 61 -6.65 -3.46 -5.17
CA TYR A 61 -6.33 -3.57 -6.59
C TYR A 61 -6.70 -4.98 -7.06
N HIS A 62 -5.71 -5.84 -7.33
CA HIS A 62 -5.98 -7.22 -7.77
C HIS A 62 -5.59 -8.24 -6.70
N ASN A 63 -6.04 -7.99 -5.48
CA ASN A 63 -5.68 -8.84 -4.35
C ASN A 63 -6.57 -10.08 -4.26
N LYS A 64 -5.94 -11.23 -4.04
CA LYS A 64 -6.66 -12.48 -3.77
C LYS A 64 -6.99 -12.63 -2.30
N ASN A 65 -6.17 -12.04 -1.43
CA ASN A 65 -6.37 -12.09 0.01
C ASN A 65 -6.60 -10.68 0.51
N ALA A 66 -7.28 -10.58 1.66
CA ALA A 66 -7.76 -9.31 2.18
C ALA A 66 -6.64 -8.34 2.53
N SER A 67 -6.96 -7.05 2.46
CA SER A 67 -6.15 -5.96 2.98
C SER A 67 -6.86 -5.34 4.17
N TYR A 68 -6.09 -4.92 5.17
CA TYR A 68 -6.60 -4.25 6.35
C TYR A 68 -5.82 -2.96 6.57
N VAL A 69 -6.53 -1.91 6.96
CA VAL A 69 -5.93 -0.63 7.32
C VAL A 69 -6.31 -0.32 8.76
N ASN A 70 -5.31 -0.27 9.64
CA ASN A 70 -5.50 -0.07 11.08
C ASN A 70 -6.51 -1.07 11.66
N GLY A 71 -6.46 -2.33 11.19
CA GLY A 71 -7.35 -3.38 11.64
C GLY A 71 -8.71 -3.40 10.96
N GLN A 72 -9.00 -2.43 10.10
CA GLN A 72 -10.28 -2.36 9.38
C GLN A 72 -10.15 -3.02 8.01
N LEU A 73 -11.05 -3.94 7.71
CA LEU A 73 -11.09 -4.62 6.41
C LEU A 73 -11.34 -3.61 5.30
N LEU A 74 -10.52 -3.67 4.27
CA LEU A 74 -10.68 -2.85 3.08
C LEU A 74 -11.50 -3.64 2.05
N ASN A 75 -12.76 -3.27 1.90
CA ASN A 75 -13.67 -3.95 0.98
C ASN A 75 -13.46 -3.44 -0.45
N GLU A 76 -13.98 -4.19 -1.40
CA GLU A 76 -13.94 -3.76 -2.79
C GLU A 76 -14.69 -2.43 -2.95
N GLY A 77 -14.04 -1.48 -3.61
CA GLY A 77 -14.61 -0.14 -3.80
C GLY A 77 -14.36 0.83 -2.65
N ASP A 78 -13.84 0.35 -1.51
CA ASP A 78 -13.50 1.23 -0.41
C ASP A 78 -12.28 2.09 -0.74
N GLN A 79 -12.32 3.32 -0.26
CA GLN A 79 -11.19 4.24 -0.34
C GLN A 79 -10.98 4.86 1.04
N LEU A 80 -9.81 4.62 1.62
CA LEU A 80 -9.49 5.14 2.94
C LEU A 80 -8.32 6.10 2.85
N VAL A 81 -8.39 7.19 3.62
CA VAL A 81 -7.29 8.15 3.70
C VAL A 81 -6.28 7.64 4.70
N LEU A 82 -5.02 7.58 4.28
CA LEU A 82 -3.91 7.19 5.15
C LEU A 82 -3.39 8.40 5.92
N THR A 83 -3.03 8.16 7.17
CA THR A 83 -2.39 9.16 8.01
C THR A 83 -1.06 8.62 8.51
N GLU A 84 -0.24 9.49 9.10
CA GLU A 84 1.05 9.09 9.65
C GLU A 84 0.88 7.93 10.62
N GLY A 85 1.66 6.87 10.42
CA GLY A 85 1.64 5.69 11.27
C GLY A 85 0.54 4.69 10.96
N SER A 86 -0.24 4.91 9.90
CA SER A 86 -1.26 3.91 9.49
C SER A 86 -0.60 2.57 9.23
N ILE A 87 -1.24 1.51 9.73
CA ILE A 87 -0.74 0.14 9.58
C ILE A 87 -1.56 -0.55 8.50
N ILE A 88 -0.86 -1.05 7.49
CA ILE A 88 -1.50 -1.71 6.34
C ILE A 88 -1.06 -3.17 6.33
N LYS A 89 -2.04 -4.07 6.35
CA LYS A 89 -1.78 -5.50 6.26
C LYS A 89 -2.28 -6.01 4.91
N MET A 90 -1.39 -6.64 4.16
CA MET A 90 -1.68 -7.24 2.85
C MET A 90 -1.31 -8.71 2.92
N GLY A 91 -2.32 -9.59 2.88
CA GLY A 91 -2.07 -10.99 3.15
C GLY A 91 -1.54 -11.15 4.57
N ASN A 92 -0.32 -11.65 4.72
CA ASN A 92 0.35 -11.76 6.02
C ASN A 92 1.47 -10.73 6.18
N THR A 93 1.57 -9.76 5.27
CA THR A 93 2.61 -8.75 5.28
C THR A 93 2.06 -7.44 5.83
N THR A 94 2.73 -6.90 6.83
CA THR A 94 2.33 -5.65 7.47
C THR A 94 3.37 -4.57 7.18
N VAL A 95 2.91 -3.45 6.68
CA VAL A 95 3.76 -2.27 6.44
C VAL A 95 3.20 -1.08 7.21
N VAL A 96 4.06 -0.10 7.48
CA VAL A 96 3.66 1.12 8.17
C VAL A 96 3.83 2.29 7.21
N TYR A 97 2.78 3.09 7.09
CA TYR A 97 2.82 4.29 6.27
C TYR A 97 3.45 5.44 7.05
N HIS A 98 4.48 6.03 6.47
CA HIS A 98 5.10 7.25 6.99
C HIS A 98 5.01 8.33 5.94
N GLN A 99 4.61 9.52 6.37
CA GLN A 99 4.33 10.62 5.48
C GLN A 99 5.58 11.35 5.01
N LYS A 100 6.71 10.94 5.48
CA LYS A 100 7.89 11.63 5.10
C LYS A 100 9.07 10.72 4.90
#